data_246cb5c6b2d3152933cbec68e5f62ee3
#
_entry.id   246cb5c6b2d3152933cbec68e5f62ee3
#
_cell.length_a   1.000
_cell.length_b   1.000
_cell.length_c   1.000
_cell.angle_alpha   90.00
_cell.angle_beta   90.00
_cell.angle_gamma   90.00
#
_symmetry.space_group_name_H-M   'P 1'
#
loop_
_entity.id
_entity.type
_entity.pdbx_description
1 polymer ?
#
loop_
_entity_poly.entity_id
_entity_poly.type
_entity_poly.pdbx_seq_one_letter_code
_entity_poly.pdbx_strand_id
1 'polypeptide(L)'
;LEKFRERLEITGLNQEALQLSLLVQKAERLLFILADDRILATFPIALGHNPVGNKETLDDGRTPEGEYCVCYKKENSRYHLFIGLSYPSPADSSRALTAGRITATEAEAILDACMKRERPPWNTALGGPFGIHGFGTGEDWTEGTIAVSNSHIEELYYNIPMGTPVKIIP
;
A
#
# COMPACT_ATOMS: atom_id res chain seq x y z
N LEU A 1 -0.01 1.84 -19.57
CA LEU A 1 1.25 2.43 -20.05
C LEU A 1 1.01 3.77 -20.77
N GLU A 2 0.09 3.81 -21.73
CA GLU A 2 -0.18 5.00 -22.55
C GLU A 2 -0.69 6.18 -21.71
N LYS A 3 -1.71 6.00 -20.90
CA LYS A 3 -2.28 7.03 -20.01
C LYS A 3 -1.26 7.62 -19.02
N PHE A 4 -0.38 6.78 -18.48
CA PHE A 4 0.65 7.23 -17.54
C PHE A 4 1.72 8.08 -18.25
N ARG A 5 2.12 7.71 -19.47
CA ARG A 5 3.03 8.49 -20.32
C ARG A 5 2.43 9.82 -20.73
N GLU A 6 1.16 9.84 -21.15
CA GLU A 6 0.44 11.07 -21.47
C GLU A 6 0.41 12.05 -20.28
N ARG A 7 0.20 11.55 -19.07
CA ARG A 7 0.22 12.37 -17.86
C ARG A 7 1.61 12.99 -17.61
N LEU A 8 2.68 12.22 -17.82
CA LEU A 8 4.05 12.72 -17.70
C LEU A 8 4.34 13.80 -18.73
N GLU A 9 3.93 13.60 -19.96
CA GLU A 9 4.10 14.58 -21.05
C GLU A 9 3.36 15.90 -20.75
N ILE A 10 2.11 15.82 -20.31
CA ILE A 10 1.29 16.98 -19.93
C ILE A 10 1.92 17.78 -18.79
N THR A 11 2.57 17.10 -17.84
CA THR A 11 3.22 17.74 -16.68
C THR A 11 4.63 18.25 -16.99
N GLY A 12 5.19 17.95 -18.17
CA GLY A 12 6.54 18.36 -18.57
C GLY A 12 7.66 17.70 -17.77
N LEU A 13 7.38 16.56 -17.14
CA LEU A 13 8.32 15.84 -16.28
C LEU A 13 9.13 14.82 -17.09
N ASN A 14 10.44 14.75 -16.84
CA ASN A 14 11.32 13.80 -17.50
C ASN A 14 11.30 12.45 -16.78
N GLN A 15 10.89 11.39 -17.45
CA GLN A 15 10.67 10.05 -16.91
C GLN A 15 11.91 9.43 -16.24
N GLU A 16 13.11 9.79 -16.65
CA GLU A 16 14.36 9.16 -16.15
C GLU A 16 14.83 9.68 -14.77
N ALA A 17 14.32 10.82 -14.32
CA ALA A 17 14.73 11.47 -13.08
C ALA A 17 13.64 11.54 -12.01
N LEU A 18 12.42 11.05 -12.28
CA LEU A 18 11.27 11.19 -11.40
C LEU A 18 11.34 10.30 -10.17
N GLN A 19 11.15 10.90 -9.01
CA GLN A 19 10.88 10.16 -7.78
C GLN A 19 9.36 9.98 -7.62
N LEU A 20 8.88 8.77 -7.89
CA LEU A 20 7.48 8.43 -7.69
C LEU A 20 7.22 8.07 -6.24
N SER A 21 6.07 8.50 -5.72
CA SER A 21 5.52 8.04 -4.45
C SER A 21 4.01 7.93 -4.51
N LEU A 22 3.43 7.17 -3.58
CA LEU A 22 1.99 7.06 -3.42
C LEU A 22 1.56 7.70 -2.11
N LEU A 23 0.47 8.45 -2.15
CA LEU A 23 -0.20 8.97 -0.97
C LEU A 23 -1.63 8.45 -0.93
N VAL A 24 -2.01 7.81 0.17
CA VAL A 24 -3.37 7.37 0.44
C VAL A 24 -3.97 8.23 1.54
N GLN A 25 -5.09 8.89 1.24
CA GLN A 25 -5.91 9.62 2.21
C GLN A 25 -7.17 8.81 2.48
N LYS A 26 -7.25 8.17 3.63
CA LYS A 26 -8.34 7.26 3.99
C LYS A 26 -9.68 7.96 4.09
N ALA A 27 -9.73 9.12 4.76
CA ALA A 27 -10.96 9.89 4.92
C ALA A 27 -11.58 10.28 3.57
N GLU A 28 -10.74 10.68 2.62
CA GLU A 28 -11.17 11.11 1.28
C GLU A 28 -11.43 9.95 0.32
N ARG A 29 -11.03 8.73 0.66
CA ARG A 29 -11.04 7.56 -0.25
C ARG A 29 -10.30 7.83 -1.55
N LEU A 30 -9.10 8.43 -1.43
CA LEU A 30 -8.26 8.79 -2.57
C LEU A 30 -6.85 8.23 -2.43
N LEU A 31 -6.32 7.76 -3.57
CA LEU A 31 -4.92 7.43 -3.77
C LEU A 31 -4.35 8.37 -4.82
N PHE A 32 -3.23 9.00 -4.50
CA PHE A 32 -2.49 9.88 -5.39
C PHE A 32 -1.20 9.23 -5.84
N ILE A 33 -0.90 9.32 -7.13
CA ILE A 33 0.45 9.12 -7.63
C ILE A 33 1.14 10.49 -7.64
N LEU A 34 2.24 10.61 -6.92
CA LEU A 34 3.05 11.81 -6.86
C LEU A 34 4.35 11.60 -7.65
N ALA A 35 4.75 12.62 -8.39
CA ALA A 35 6.03 12.73 -9.05
C ALA A 35 6.71 14.00 -8.58
N ASP A 36 7.81 13.91 -7.85
CA ASP A 36 8.50 15.05 -7.24
C ASP A 36 7.53 16.00 -6.50
N ASP A 37 6.66 15.43 -5.64
CA ASP A 37 5.60 16.12 -4.88
C ASP A 37 4.45 16.74 -5.71
N ARG A 38 4.42 16.52 -7.03
CA ARG A 38 3.31 16.93 -7.89
C ARG A 38 2.33 15.77 -8.09
N ILE A 39 1.04 16.06 -8.01
CA ILE A 39 0.01 15.06 -8.29
C ILE A 39 0.00 14.74 -9.78
N LEU A 40 0.31 13.48 -10.10
CA LEU A 40 0.31 12.95 -11.45
C LEU A 40 -1.03 12.27 -11.78
N ALA A 41 -1.61 11.59 -10.79
CA ALA A 41 -2.91 10.93 -10.92
C ALA A 41 -3.61 10.85 -9.57
N THR A 42 -4.94 10.76 -9.63
CA THR A 42 -5.81 10.58 -8.45
C THR A 42 -6.79 9.46 -8.75
N PHE A 43 -6.86 8.47 -7.86
CA PHE A 43 -7.75 7.33 -8.00
C PHE A 43 -8.68 7.19 -6.79
N PRO A 44 -9.98 6.95 -7.01
CA PRO A 44 -10.87 6.51 -5.94
C PRO A 44 -10.43 5.14 -5.40
N ILE A 45 -10.57 4.95 -4.09
CA ILE A 45 -10.24 3.69 -3.43
C ILE A 45 -11.38 3.21 -2.54
N ALA A 46 -11.36 1.93 -2.20
CA ALA A 46 -12.08 1.35 -1.07
C ALA A 46 -11.09 0.80 -0.04
N LEU A 47 -11.50 0.78 1.19
CA LEU A 47 -10.72 0.37 2.36
C LEU A 47 -11.28 -0.91 3.00
N GLY A 48 -10.67 -1.31 4.11
CA GLY A 48 -11.23 -2.32 4.99
C GLY A 48 -12.63 -1.94 5.51
N HIS A 49 -13.46 -2.93 5.80
CA HIS A 49 -14.85 -2.72 6.25
C HIS A 49 -14.96 -1.98 7.59
N ASN A 50 -13.86 -1.82 8.33
CA ASN A 50 -13.74 -0.96 9.51
C ASN A 50 -12.69 0.15 9.21
N PRO A 51 -13.05 1.19 8.43
CA PRO A 51 -12.06 2.06 7.81
C PRO A 51 -11.38 3.06 8.75
N VAL A 52 -11.96 3.30 9.94
CA VAL A 52 -11.47 4.33 10.87
C VAL A 52 -10.39 3.77 11.79
N GLY A 53 -9.28 4.48 11.91
CA GLY A 53 -8.16 4.11 12.77
C GLY A 53 -7.14 3.19 12.10
N ASN A 54 -6.02 3.03 12.77
CA ASN A 54 -4.91 2.23 12.28
C ASN A 54 -5.16 0.73 12.51
N LYS A 55 -4.61 -0.11 11.64
CA LYS A 55 -4.63 -1.56 11.79
C LYS A 55 -3.75 -2.01 12.96
N GLU A 56 -4.29 -2.91 13.79
CA GLU A 56 -3.60 -3.44 14.96
C GLU A 56 -3.52 -4.98 14.99
N THR A 57 -4.49 -5.65 14.37
CA THR A 57 -4.59 -7.11 14.36
C THR A 57 -5.10 -7.65 13.03
N LEU A 58 -4.92 -8.95 12.79
CA LEU A 58 -5.33 -9.63 11.56
C LEU A 58 -6.80 -9.35 11.19
N ASP A 59 -7.70 -9.53 12.15
CA ASP A 59 -9.16 -9.57 11.91
C ASP A 59 -9.89 -8.26 12.25
N ASP A 60 -9.16 -7.15 12.40
CA ASP A 60 -9.79 -5.87 12.77
C ASP A 60 -10.50 -5.14 11.63
N GLY A 61 -10.35 -5.61 10.39
CA GLY A 61 -10.95 -5.00 9.20
C GLY A 61 -10.42 -3.61 8.88
N ARG A 62 -9.33 -3.19 9.51
CA ARG A 62 -8.75 -1.86 9.33
C ARG A 62 -7.67 -1.85 8.28
N THR A 63 -7.58 -0.73 7.56
CA THR A 63 -6.47 -0.42 6.68
C THR A 63 -5.38 0.30 7.47
N PRO A 64 -4.11 -0.15 7.40
CA PRO A 64 -2.99 0.46 8.12
C PRO A 64 -2.80 1.95 7.79
N GLU A 65 -2.24 2.66 8.76
CA GLU A 65 -1.77 4.04 8.63
C GLU A 65 -0.27 4.08 8.92
N GLY A 66 0.49 4.79 8.11
CA GLY A 66 1.94 4.87 8.26
C GLY A 66 2.70 4.98 6.95
N GLU A 67 3.99 4.69 7.02
CA GLU A 67 4.91 4.74 5.89
C GLU A 67 5.36 3.33 5.50
N TYR A 68 5.16 3.01 4.24
CA TYR A 68 5.42 1.71 3.64
C TYR A 68 6.14 1.88 2.30
N CYS A 69 6.47 0.77 1.65
CA CYS A 69 6.92 0.76 0.27
C CYS A 69 6.30 -0.42 -0.48
N VAL A 70 6.33 -0.33 -1.80
CA VAL A 70 5.98 -1.46 -2.68
C VAL A 70 7.06 -2.54 -2.54
N CYS A 71 6.71 -3.71 -2.02
CA CYS A 71 7.66 -4.79 -1.74
C CYS A 71 7.35 -6.10 -2.48
N TYR A 72 6.21 -6.18 -3.16
CA TYR A 72 5.78 -7.41 -3.82
C TYR A 72 4.80 -7.10 -4.95
N LYS A 73 4.81 -7.89 -6.00
CA LYS A 73 3.82 -7.82 -7.09
C LYS A 73 3.40 -9.23 -7.49
N LYS A 74 2.11 -9.41 -7.74
CA LYS A 74 1.55 -10.69 -8.17
C LYS A 74 0.52 -10.48 -9.27
N GLU A 75 0.76 -11.12 -10.41
CA GLU A 75 -0.25 -11.33 -11.45
C GLU A 75 -1.21 -12.46 -11.04
N ASN A 76 -2.38 -12.48 -11.64
CA ASN A 76 -3.39 -13.51 -11.39
C ASN A 76 -3.71 -13.71 -9.90
N SER A 77 -3.84 -12.59 -9.17
CA SER A 77 -4.36 -12.62 -7.80
C SER A 77 -5.87 -12.87 -7.82
N ARG A 78 -6.44 -13.24 -6.65
CA ARG A 78 -7.89 -13.40 -6.48
C ARG A 78 -8.67 -12.15 -6.92
N TYR A 79 -8.05 -10.97 -6.81
CA TYR A 79 -8.65 -9.67 -7.12
C TYR A 79 -7.93 -8.96 -8.27
N HIS A 80 -7.66 -9.69 -9.36
CA HIS A 80 -6.96 -9.26 -10.56
C HIS A 80 -5.45 -9.13 -10.31
N LEU A 81 -4.89 -7.95 -10.26
CA LEU A 81 -3.48 -7.69 -9.93
C LEU A 81 -3.32 -7.31 -8.46
N PHE A 82 -2.18 -7.62 -7.87
CA PHE A 82 -1.87 -7.28 -6.49
C PHE A 82 -0.50 -6.62 -6.37
N ILE A 83 -0.46 -5.49 -5.69
CA ILE A 83 0.75 -4.76 -5.31
C ILE A 83 0.87 -4.85 -3.79
N GLY A 84 1.82 -5.63 -3.31
CA GLY A 84 2.09 -5.80 -1.88
C GLY A 84 2.86 -4.63 -1.30
N LEU A 85 2.42 -4.16 -0.14
CA LEU A 85 3.06 -3.12 0.63
C LEU A 85 3.73 -3.69 1.88
N SER A 86 4.77 -3.02 2.34
CA SER A 86 5.67 -3.48 3.42
C SER A 86 5.06 -3.32 4.83
N TYR A 87 3.78 -3.62 4.99
CA TYR A 87 3.13 -3.78 6.29
C TYR A 87 3.32 -5.23 6.79
N PRO A 88 3.57 -5.47 8.07
CA PRO A 88 3.81 -4.49 9.12
C PRO A 88 5.19 -3.82 9.00
N SER A 89 5.24 -2.52 9.30
CA SER A 89 6.47 -1.76 9.41
C SER A 89 7.16 -1.98 10.76
N PRO A 90 8.43 -1.55 10.94
CA PRO A 90 9.07 -1.52 12.25
C PRO A 90 8.28 -0.72 13.30
N ALA A 91 7.60 0.36 12.90
CA ALA A 91 6.76 1.14 13.80
C ALA A 91 5.51 0.35 14.23
N ASP A 92 4.86 -0.37 13.31
CA ASP A 92 3.74 -1.27 13.63
C ASP A 92 4.19 -2.37 14.57
N SER A 93 5.34 -2.98 14.28
CA SER A 93 5.95 -4.03 15.08
C SER A 93 6.27 -3.55 16.50
N SER A 94 6.85 -2.37 16.66
CA SER A 94 7.20 -1.80 17.97
C SER A 94 5.94 -1.59 18.83
N ARG A 95 4.86 -1.04 18.25
CA ARG A 95 3.58 -0.88 18.96
C ARG A 95 2.98 -2.22 19.37
N ALA A 96 3.03 -3.21 18.48
CA ALA A 96 2.48 -4.54 18.73
C ALA A 96 3.29 -5.31 19.79
N LEU A 97 4.61 -5.19 19.78
CA LEU A 97 5.49 -5.80 20.79
C LEU A 97 5.20 -5.20 22.18
N THR A 98 5.12 -3.88 22.26
CA THR A 98 4.78 -3.17 23.52
C THR A 98 3.40 -3.58 24.05
N ALA A 99 2.43 -3.81 23.14
CA ALA A 99 1.09 -4.28 23.48
C ALA A 99 1.00 -5.80 23.73
N GLY A 100 2.11 -6.53 23.61
CA GLY A 100 2.14 -7.99 23.82
C GLY A 100 1.43 -8.81 22.73
N ARG A 101 1.23 -8.24 21.53
CA ARG A 101 0.52 -8.89 20.42
C ARG A 101 1.43 -9.78 19.58
N ILE A 102 2.74 -9.49 19.56
CA ILE A 102 3.76 -10.28 18.87
C ILE A 102 4.94 -10.57 19.80
N THR A 103 5.72 -11.56 19.45
CA THR A 103 6.93 -11.93 20.16
C THR A 103 8.12 -11.06 19.73
N ALA A 104 9.20 -11.04 20.55
CA ALA A 104 10.44 -10.38 20.17
C ALA A 104 11.04 -10.95 18.87
N THR A 105 10.97 -12.27 18.69
CA THR A 105 11.45 -12.94 17.46
C THR A 105 10.67 -12.48 16.22
N GLU A 106 9.34 -12.33 16.31
CA GLU A 106 8.54 -11.79 15.21
C GLU A 106 8.88 -10.32 14.93
N ALA A 107 9.11 -9.52 15.96
CA ALA A 107 9.53 -8.13 15.82
C ALA A 107 10.91 -8.02 15.14
N GLU A 108 11.87 -8.86 15.52
CA GLU A 108 13.18 -8.93 14.87
C GLU A 108 13.08 -9.32 13.39
N ALA A 109 12.24 -10.29 13.05
CA ALA A 109 12.02 -10.71 11.67
C ALA A 109 11.42 -9.59 10.79
N ILE A 110 10.51 -8.78 11.35
CA ILE A 110 9.94 -7.63 10.66
C ILE A 110 11.01 -6.55 10.44
N LEU A 111 11.82 -6.26 11.44
CA LEU A 111 12.90 -5.29 11.34
C LEU A 111 13.97 -5.74 10.32
N ASP A 112 14.37 -7.01 10.35
CA ASP A 112 15.34 -7.59 9.42
C ASP A 112 14.85 -7.50 7.96
N ALA A 113 13.59 -7.85 7.71
CA ALA A 113 12.98 -7.71 6.38
C ALA A 113 12.98 -6.25 5.90
N CYS A 114 12.68 -5.29 6.79
CA CYS A 114 12.72 -3.87 6.46
C CYS A 114 14.14 -3.41 6.09
N MET A 115 15.15 -3.81 6.87
CA MET A 115 16.55 -3.48 6.61
C MET A 115 17.06 -4.04 5.29
N LYS A 116 16.60 -5.23 4.92
CA LYS A 116 16.92 -5.89 3.65
C LYS A 116 16.05 -5.42 2.47
N ARG A 117 15.09 -4.54 2.72
CA ARG A 117 14.08 -4.11 1.73
C ARG A 117 13.29 -5.28 1.12
N GLU A 118 13.03 -6.28 1.93
CA GLU A 118 12.26 -7.46 1.58
C GLU A 118 10.82 -7.36 2.10
N ARG A 119 9.99 -8.28 1.63
CA ARG A 119 8.63 -8.43 2.12
C ARG A 119 8.64 -8.88 3.59
N PRO A 120 7.96 -8.16 4.50
CA PRO A 120 7.87 -8.59 5.90
C PRO A 120 7.05 -9.87 6.04
N PRO A 121 7.19 -10.60 7.16
CA PRO A 121 6.33 -11.74 7.45
C PRO A 121 4.87 -11.31 7.56
N TRP A 122 3.98 -12.04 6.88
CA TRP A 122 2.53 -11.80 6.86
C TRP A 122 1.74 -12.83 7.68
N ASN A 123 2.42 -13.64 8.44
CA ASN A 123 1.85 -14.72 9.24
C ASN A 123 1.93 -14.44 10.76
N THR A 124 2.00 -13.20 11.15
CA THR A 124 1.90 -12.78 12.55
C THR A 124 0.48 -12.36 12.93
N ALA A 125 0.25 -12.10 14.20
CA ALA A 125 -1.02 -11.57 14.71
C ALA A 125 -1.39 -10.19 14.14
N LEU A 126 -0.43 -9.47 13.52
CA LEU A 126 -0.67 -8.20 12.86
C LEU A 126 -1.39 -8.35 11.51
N GLY A 127 -1.34 -9.53 10.92
CA GLY A 127 -1.99 -9.86 9.65
C GLY A 127 -1.16 -9.57 8.41
N GLY A 128 -1.78 -9.78 7.29
CA GLY A 128 -1.25 -9.72 5.93
C GLY A 128 -1.85 -10.84 5.10
N PRO A 129 -1.57 -10.85 3.80
CA PRO A 129 -0.89 -9.83 2.99
C PRO A 129 -1.63 -8.48 2.98
N PHE A 130 -0.86 -7.41 2.98
CA PHE A 130 -1.39 -6.07 2.83
C PHE A 130 -0.92 -5.45 1.50
N GLY A 131 -1.81 -4.72 0.82
CA GLY A 131 -1.50 -4.11 -0.46
C GLY A 131 -2.68 -3.49 -1.16
N ILE A 132 -2.49 -3.24 -2.46
CA ILE A 132 -3.47 -2.63 -3.36
C ILE A 132 -3.86 -3.66 -4.42
N HIS A 133 -5.15 -3.78 -4.73
CA HIS A 133 -5.68 -4.71 -5.72
C HIS A 133 -6.90 -4.14 -6.46
N GLY A 134 -7.42 -4.90 -7.41
CA GLY A 134 -8.60 -4.52 -8.21
C GLY A 134 -9.94 -4.83 -7.53
N PHE A 135 -10.97 -4.89 -8.35
CA PHE A 135 -12.38 -5.24 -8.10
C PHE A 135 -13.25 -4.12 -7.56
N GLY A 136 -12.73 -2.88 -7.49
CA GLY A 136 -13.57 -1.69 -7.44
C GLY A 136 -13.76 -1.06 -6.07
N THR A 137 -14.48 0.05 -6.06
CA THR A 137 -14.48 1.07 -5.00
C THR A 137 -15.89 1.49 -4.56
N GLY A 138 -16.91 0.66 -4.78
CA GLY A 138 -18.29 1.03 -4.49
C GLY A 138 -18.59 1.22 -3.01
N GLU A 139 -17.91 0.47 -2.14
CA GLU A 139 -18.02 0.52 -0.68
C GLU A 139 -16.71 0.03 -0.06
N ASP A 140 -16.50 0.26 1.23
CA ASP A 140 -15.37 -0.30 1.99
C ASP A 140 -15.66 -1.78 2.32
N TRP A 141 -15.11 -2.67 1.50
CA TRP A 141 -15.47 -4.09 1.48
C TRP A 141 -14.34 -5.05 1.80
N THR A 142 -13.10 -4.55 1.91
CA THR A 142 -11.95 -5.41 2.10
C THR A 142 -11.75 -5.80 3.57
N GLU A 143 -10.87 -6.76 3.82
CA GLU A 143 -10.44 -7.13 5.18
C GLU A 143 -9.27 -6.25 5.69
N GLY A 144 -8.99 -5.13 5.00
CA GLY A 144 -7.95 -4.18 5.38
C GLY A 144 -7.06 -3.72 4.21
N THR A 145 -7.06 -4.42 3.08
CA THR A 145 -6.36 -4.01 1.86
C THR A 145 -7.02 -2.80 1.21
N ILE A 146 -6.32 -2.18 0.28
CA ILE A 146 -6.82 -1.05 -0.52
C ILE A 146 -7.30 -1.61 -1.86
N ALA A 147 -8.55 -1.34 -2.23
CA ALA A 147 -9.09 -1.70 -3.53
C ALA A 147 -9.22 -0.48 -4.44
N VAL A 148 -8.94 -0.67 -5.73
CA VAL A 148 -9.15 0.28 -6.81
C VAL A 148 -9.90 -0.40 -7.95
N SER A 149 -10.30 0.34 -8.99
CA SER A 149 -10.84 -0.30 -10.20
C SER A 149 -9.78 -1.16 -10.91
N ASN A 150 -10.22 -2.12 -11.74
CA ASN A 150 -9.28 -2.96 -12.49
C ASN A 150 -8.36 -2.14 -13.41
N SER A 151 -8.88 -1.12 -14.06
CA SER A 151 -8.05 -0.23 -14.90
C SER A 151 -7.02 0.56 -14.10
N HIS A 152 -7.35 0.95 -12.88
CA HIS A 152 -6.42 1.68 -12.00
C HIS A 152 -5.33 0.77 -11.41
N ILE A 153 -5.67 -0.47 -11.01
CA ILE A 153 -4.62 -1.39 -10.57
C ILE A 153 -3.68 -1.77 -11.70
N GLU A 154 -4.14 -1.88 -12.93
CA GLU A 154 -3.29 -2.09 -14.10
C GLU A 154 -2.33 -0.91 -14.30
N GLU A 155 -2.83 0.33 -14.24
CA GLU A 155 -2.00 1.52 -14.33
C GLU A 155 -0.92 1.56 -13.23
N LEU A 156 -1.29 1.29 -11.98
CA LEU A 156 -0.35 1.21 -10.85
C LEU A 156 0.66 0.08 -11.03
N TYR A 157 0.20 -1.12 -11.36
CA TYR A 157 1.01 -2.32 -11.43
C TYR A 157 2.15 -2.22 -12.44
N TYR A 158 1.85 -1.69 -13.62
CA TYR A 158 2.84 -1.59 -14.71
C TYR A 158 3.73 -0.35 -14.67
N ASN A 159 3.36 0.68 -13.90
CA ASN A 159 4.11 1.94 -13.88
C ASN A 159 4.79 2.26 -12.54
N ILE A 160 4.31 1.72 -11.43
CA ILE A 160 4.91 1.98 -10.11
C ILE A 160 6.00 0.95 -9.82
N PRO A 161 7.27 1.35 -9.66
CA PRO A 161 8.37 0.42 -9.40
C PRO A 161 8.31 -0.24 -8.02
N MET A 162 9.00 -1.37 -7.87
CA MET A 162 9.35 -1.92 -6.56
C MET A 162 10.16 -0.89 -5.77
N GLY A 163 9.93 -0.82 -4.46
CA GLY A 163 10.60 0.13 -3.58
C GLY A 163 9.95 1.52 -3.53
N THR A 164 8.93 1.80 -4.37
CA THR A 164 8.21 3.09 -4.35
C THR A 164 7.64 3.37 -2.96
N PRO A 165 7.94 4.54 -2.34
CA PRO A 165 7.36 4.93 -1.06
C PRO A 165 5.84 5.08 -1.12
N VAL A 166 5.17 4.64 -0.06
CA VAL A 166 3.72 4.73 0.10
C VAL A 166 3.41 5.28 1.48
N LYS A 167 2.75 6.42 1.54
CA LYS A 167 2.26 7.00 2.79
C LYS A 167 0.75 6.85 2.88
N ILE A 168 0.26 6.34 4.01
CA ILE A 168 -1.17 6.17 4.30
C ILE A 168 -1.50 7.01 5.52
N ILE A 169 -2.39 7.97 5.34
CA ILE A 169 -2.86 8.88 6.37
C ILE A 169 -4.37 8.72 6.62
N PRO A 170 -4.86 9.09 7.82
CA PRO A 170 -6.28 9.06 8.17
C PRO A 170 -7.21 9.71 7.16
#